data_6d6aa5eb7a23838ef2c9b1b5fe47a99b
#
_entry.id   6d6aa5eb7a23838ef2c9b1b5fe47a99b
#
_cell.length_a   1.000
_cell.length_b   1.000
_cell.length_c   1.000
_cell.angle_alpha   90.00
_cell.angle_beta   90.00
_cell.angle_gamma   90.00
#
_symmetry.space_group_name_H-M   'P 1'
#
loop_
_entity.id
_entity.type
_entity.pdbx_description
1 polymer ?
#
loop_
_entity_poly.entity_id
_entity_poly.type
_entity_poly.pdbx_seq_one_letter_code
_entity_poly.pdbx_strand_id
1 'polypeptide(L)'
;MSQEHLKYTDRVNLGSYYTPTTFVRRAWEFIESYIDSQTTVIDSACGYGDFLKNCGQSLTIGCDIDEAAIDVAKKNTDKVRFFQTNSLSNVSREKFGIPQQCERLIVVGNPPYNDKTSLIRHKIKHAEFDVDEDLVSRDLGISFLRSYNKLEADFICVLHPLSYLIKPANFKQLKEFAANYKLVDGLLISSGEFPESAKLTPFPIIIAFYQRDTKRMEYSFIRSFSFKIGENLRFCLNDFDYIPGYIRKYPSKQQQPIPDDSLFFWTMRDINALRRNRTFVNDYSSNTIVIDKSKLDYYAYVDVFKRNLDRLPFYFGNCDVPIDDALFKQSKQYFISDTIRHHLFLQKHFQIDPIEKKQVEVKLDMYFKELLGKHHV
;
A
#
# COMPACT_ATOMS: atom_id res chain seq x y z
N MET A 1 16.41 8.00 15.83
CA MET A 1 17.15 7.02 16.66
C MET A 1 16.71 5.64 16.23
N SER A 2 17.59 4.67 16.10
CA SER A 2 17.23 3.30 15.78
C SER A 2 16.64 2.60 17.02
N GLN A 3 15.72 1.63 16.84
CA GLN A 3 15.24 0.79 17.95
C GLN A 3 16.34 -0.19 18.37
N GLU A 4 17.35 0.30 19.06
CA GLU A 4 18.59 -0.45 19.37
C GLU A 4 18.37 -1.64 20.29
N HIS A 5 17.26 -1.66 21.06
CA HIS A 5 16.90 -2.77 21.95
C HIS A 5 16.35 -4.00 21.20
N LEU A 6 15.86 -3.85 19.95
CA LEU A 6 15.35 -4.95 19.14
C LEU A 6 16.39 -5.40 18.10
N LYS A 7 16.60 -6.71 17.96
CA LYS A 7 17.33 -7.26 16.82
C LYS A 7 16.58 -6.97 15.52
N TYR A 8 17.30 -6.84 14.41
CA TYR A 8 16.70 -6.58 13.08
C TYR A 8 15.54 -7.53 12.76
N THR A 9 15.69 -8.83 13.07
CA THR A 9 14.64 -9.84 12.90
C THR A 9 13.38 -9.52 13.69
N ASP A 10 13.51 -9.05 14.93
CA ASP A 10 12.38 -8.78 15.81
C ASP A 10 11.64 -7.51 15.37
N ARG A 11 12.36 -6.50 14.91
CA ARG A 11 11.78 -5.28 14.31
C ARG A 11 10.94 -5.58 13.09
N VAL A 12 11.47 -6.39 12.16
CA VAL A 12 10.73 -6.82 10.97
C VAL A 12 9.52 -7.65 11.35
N ASN A 13 9.62 -8.47 12.40
CA ASN A 13 8.56 -9.36 12.89
C ASN A 13 7.40 -8.60 13.54
N LEU A 14 7.72 -7.58 14.33
CA LEU A 14 6.74 -6.73 14.97
C LEU A 14 6.17 -5.66 14.04
N GLY A 15 6.72 -5.49 12.83
CA GLY A 15 6.36 -4.40 11.92
C GLY A 15 6.71 -3.02 12.47
N SER A 16 7.64 -2.99 13.43
CA SER A 16 8.02 -1.80 14.18
C SER A 16 9.09 -1.06 13.39
N TYR A 17 8.69 -0.05 12.62
CA TYR A 17 9.59 0.80 11.84
C TYR A 17 9.68 2.19 12.44
N TYR A 18 10.91 2.67 12.63
CA TYR A 18 11.15 4.06 13.02
C TYR A 18 10.64 5.00 11.93
N THR A 19 9.80 5.95 12.32
CA THR A 19 9.29 6.94 11.38
C THR A 19 10.22 8.15 11.35
N PRO A 20 10.80 8.50 10.18
CA PRO A 20 11.62 9.70 10.03
C PRO A 20 10.87 10.93 10.53
N THR A 21 11.57 11.81 11.25
CA THR A 21 10.99 13.02 11.86
C THR A 21 10.34 13.96 10.84
N THR A 22 10.81 13.94 9.60
CA THR A 22 10.17 14.65 8.48
C THR A 22 8.74 14.19 8.23
N PHE A 23 8.45 12.88 8.32
CA PHE A 23 7.11 12.35 8.12
C PHE A 23 6.22 12.54 9.36
N VAL A 24 6.80 12.47 10.54
CA VAL A 24 6.10 12.87 11.77
C VAL A 24 5.62 14.32 11.65
N ARG A 25 6.49 15.25 11.23
CA ARG A 25 6.11 16.66 11.02
C ARG A 25 5.03 16.80 9.95
N ARG A 26 5.12 16.08 8.82
CA ARG A 26 4.09 16.12 7.77
C ARG A 26 2.73 15.59 8.25
N ALA A 27 2.71 14.60 9.13
CA ALA A 27 1.47 14.14 9.75
C ALA A 27 0.88 15.23 10.66
N TRP A 28 1.72 15.92 11.43
CA TRP A 28 1.30 17.03 12.29
C TRP A 28 0.71 18.20 11.49
N GLU A 29 1.27 18.57 10.35
CA GLU A 29 0.74 19.62 9.45
C GLU A 29 -0.73 19.37 9.05
N PHE A 30 -1.22 18.13 9.07
CA PHE A 30 -2.62 17.83 8.79
C PHE A 30 -3.56 18.04 9.98
N ILE A 31 -3.07 17.95 11.21
CA ILE A 31 -3.92 17.91 12.40
C ILE A 31 -3.73 19.06 13.39
N GLU A 32 -2.62 19.79 13.31
CA GLU A 32 -2.29 20.83 14.31
C GLU A 32 -3.38 21.88 14.49
N SER A 33 -4.09 22.24 13.43
CA SER A 33 -5.21 23.19 13.48
C SER A 33 -6.45 22.67 14.22
N TYR A 34 -6.52 21.36 14.49
CA TYR A 34 -7.64 20.71 15.18
C TYR A 34 -7.34 20.47 16.67
N ILE A 35 -6.16 20.86 17.16
CA ILE A 35 -5.70 20.57 18.52
C ILE A 35 -5.88 21.81 19.40
N ASP A 36 -6.57 21.60 20.52
CA ASP A 36 -6.77 22.59 21.59
C ASP A 36 -6.66 21.91 22.96
N SER A 37 -6.97 22.64 24.03
CA SER A 37 -6.91 22.14 25.41
C SER A 37 -7.96 21.07 25.76
N GLN A 38 -9.00 20.90 24.94
CA GLN A 38 -10.06 19.91 25.11
C GLN A 38 -9.82 18.65 24.26
N THR A 39 -8.75 18.68 23.47
CA THR A 39 -8.36 17.57 22.59
C THR A 39 -7.57 16.50 23.37
N THR A 40 -7.90 15.24 23.13
CA THR A 40 -7.06 14.09 23.50
C THR A 40 -6.39 13.56 22.24
N VAL A 41 -5.05 13.46 22.26
CA VAL A 41 -4.25 12.86 21.20
C VAL A 41 -3.74 11.50 21.67
N ILE A 42 -3.94 10.46 20.87
CA ILE A 42 -3.46 9.11 21.18
C ILE A 42 -2.64 8.53 20.04
N ASP A 43 -1.51 7.90 20.38
CA ASP A 43 -0.79 6.96 19.52
C ASP A 43 -0.86 5.56 20.19
N SER A 44 -1.57 4.65 19.57
CA SER A 44 -1.85 3.32 20.12
C SER A 44 -0.77 2.27 19.79
N ALA A 45 0.29 2.66 19.10
CA ALA A 45 1.49 1.84 18.82
C ALA A 45 2.70 2.78 18.77
N CYS A 46 2.93 3.48 19.91
CA CYS A 46 3.73 4.71 19.93
C CYS A 46 5.25 4.47 19.85
N GLY A 47 5.73 3.24 20.03
CA GLY A 47 7.15 2.96 20.07
C GLY A 47 7.87 3.90 21.07
N TYR A 48 8.82 4.68 20.60
CA TYR A 48 9.56 5.66 21.39
C TYR A 48 8.83 7.02 21.58
N GLY A 49 7.57 7.13 21.16
CA GLY A 49 6.73 8.30 21.35
C GLY A 49 7.01 9.45 20.38
N ASP A 50 7.61 9.20 19.22
CA ASP A 50 8.03 10.26 18.30
C ASP A 50 6.87 11.12 17.81
N PHE A 51 5.69 10.56 17.59
CA PHE A 51 4.48 11.31 17.21
C PHE A 51 3.91 12.17 18.34
N LEU A 52 4.29 11.93 19.60
CA LEU A 52 3.68 12.55 20.76
C LEU A 52 4.50 13.69 21.39
N LYS A 53 5.67 14.01 20.82
CA LYS A 53 6.61 15.00 21.39
C LYS A 53 6.11 16.44 21.34
N ASN A 54 5.20 16.76 20.38
CA ASN A 54 4.83 18.15 20.08
C ASN A 54 3.33 18.43 20.24
N CYS A 55 2.64 17.75 21.15
CA CYS A 55 1.19 17.82 21.29
C CYS A 55 0.64 19.07 22.02
N GLY A 56 1.48 20.05 22.31
CA GLY A 56 1.05 21.32 22.89
C GLY A 56 0.38 21.20 24.26
N GLN A 57 -0.85 21.73 24.40
CA GLN A 57 -1.64 21.73 25.65
C GLN A 57 -2.66 20.59 25.74
N SER A 58 -2.74 19.73 24.73
CA SER A 58 -3.68 18.60 24.72
C SER A 58 -3.28 17.51 25.72
N LEU A 59 -4.26 16.74 26.19
CA LEU A 59 -3.99 15.47 26.85
C LEU A 59 -3.40 14.50 25.82
N THR A 60 -2.22 13.98 26.11
CA THR A 60 -1.50 13.10 25.19
C THR A 60 -1.29 11.73 25.81
N ILE A 61 -1.62 10.68 25.04
CA ILE A 61 -1.59 9.28 25.46
C ILE A 61 -0.75 8.47 24.47
N GLY A 62 0.21 7.70 24.98
CA GLY A 62 1.01 6.76 24.21
C GLY A 62 0.79 5.34 24.71
N CYS A 63 0.50 4.40 23.81
CA CYS A 63 0.36 3.00 24.13
C CYS A 63 1.28 2.16 23.24
N ASP A 64 1.88 1.14 23.82
CA ASP A 64 2.63 0.12 23.09
C ASP A 64 2.56 -1.21 23.84
N ILE A 65 2.71 -2.31 23.12
CA ILE A 65 2.79 -3.64 23.71
C ILE A 65 4.19 -3.92 24.27
N ASP A 66 5.21 -3.25 23.71
CA ASP A 66 6.62 -3.41 24.07
C ASP A 66 6.98 -2.51 25.27
N GLU A 67 7.22 -3.15 26.43
CA GLU A 67 7.60 -2.47 27.67
C GLU A 67 8.90 -1.67 27.51
N ALA A 68 9.89 -2.22 26.79
CA ALA A 68 11.16 -1.53 26.59
C ALA A 68 11.00 -0.26 25.75
N ALA A 69 10.09 -0.27 24.77
CA ALA A 69 9.76 0.92 24.00
C ALA A 69 9.09 1.99 24.87
N ILE A 70 8.16 1.60 25.73
CA ILE A 70 7.48 2.49 26.68
C ILE A 70 8.48 3.12 27.67
N ASP A 71 9.44 2.34 28.17
CA ASP A 71 10.49 2.87 29.06
C ASP A 71 11.38 3.91 28.39
N VAL A 72 11.69 3.74 27.10
CA VAL A 72 12.41 4.73 26.31
C VAL A 72 11.53 5.97 26.08
N ALA A 73 10.25 5.78 25.73
CA ALA A 73 9.31 6.87 25.50
C ALA A 73 9.15 7.77 26.74
N LYS A 74 9.02 7.18 27.95
CA LYS A 74 8.95 7.91 29.22
C LYS A 74 10.18 8.76 29.51
N LYS A 75 11.37 8.33 29.06
CA LYS A 75 12.62 9.11 29.19
C LYS A 75 12.68 10.28 28.23
N ASN A 76 11.97 10.20 27.10
CA ASN A 76 11.97 11.22 26.05
C ASN A 76 11.05 12.41 26.38
N THR A 77 9.99 12.19 27.18
CA THR A 77 9.04 13.25 27.59
C THR A 77 8.23 12.84 28.82
N ASP A 78 8.02 13.79 29.72
CA ASP A 78 7.18 13.68 30.93
C ASP A 78 5.73 14.19 30.70
N LYS A 79 5.45 14.77 29.54
CA LYS A 79 4.16 15.39 29.22
C LYS A 79 3.12 14.39 28.69
N VAL A 80 3.53 13.16 28.42
CA VAL A 80 2.70 12.11 27.81
C VAL A 80 2.37 11.04 28.83
N ARG A 81 1.12 10.61 28.88
CA ARG A 81 0.71 9.45 29.67
C ARG A 81 0.98 8.17 28.88
N PHE A 82 1.94 7.37 29.33
CA PHE A 82 2.32 6.13 28.65
C PHE A 82 1.77 4.91 29.36
N PHE A 83 1.19 3.97 28.55
CA PHE A 83 0.66 2.70 29.03
C PHE A 83 1.26 1.54 28.22
N GLN A 84 1.80 0.54 28.91
CA GLN A 84 2.11 -0.74 28.30
C GLN A 84 0.81 -1.52 28.15
N THR A 85 0.35 -1.74 26.92
CA THR A 85 -0.89 -2.47 26.65
C THR A 85 -0.98 -2.98 25.23
N ASN A 86 -1.72 -4.08 25.03
CA ASN A 86 -2.10 -4.55 23.71
C ASN A 86 -3.27 -3.71 23.18
N SER A 87 -3.03 -2.87 22.18
CA SER A 87 -4.00 -1.93 21.64
C SER A 87 -5.09 -2.55 20.75
N LEU A 88 -5.07 -3.87 20.55
CA LEU A 88 -6.07 -4.58 19.76
C LEU A 88 -6.95 -5.53 20.59
N SER A 89 -6.73 -5.62 21.91
CA SER A 89 -7.51 -6.46 22.81
C SER A 89 -8.29 -5.60 23.80
N ASN A 90 -9.56 -5.93 24.06
CA ASN A 90 -10.47 -5.20 24.95
C ASN A 90 -10.50 -3.68 24.65
N VAL A 91 -10.59 -3.33 23.39
CA VAL A 91 -10.49 -1.92 22.91
C VAL A 91 -11.66 -1.09 23.43
N SER A 92 -11.34 -0.09 24.25
CA SER A 92 -12.30 0.90 24.77
C SER A 92 -11.60 2.21 25.13
N ARG A 93 -12.33 3.31 25.20
CA ARG A 93 -11.81 4.61 25.66
C ARG A 93 -11.29 4.53 27.10
N GLU A 94 -11.99 3.81 27.96
CA GLU A 94 -11.60 3.62 29.37
C GLU A 94 -10.24 2.92 29.50
N LYS A 95 -10.03 1.84 28.76
CA LYS A 95 -8.77 1.09 28.73
C LYS A 95 -7.56 1.97 28.44
N PHE A 96 -7.71 2.90 27.53
CA PHE A 96 -6.62 3.82 27.12
C PHE A 96 -6.55 5.07 28.01
N GLY A 97 -7.38 5.19 29.05
CA GLY A 97 -7.42 6.36 29.92
C GLY A 97 -7.91 7.64 29.22
N ILE A 98 -8.68 7.48 28.13
CA ILE A 98 -9.33 8.60 27.44
C ILE A 98 -10.49 9.10 28.32
N PRO A 99 -10.54 10.39 28.69
CA PRO A 99 -11.59 10.92 29.55
C PRO A 99 -12.98 10.74 28.94
N GLN A 100 -13.99 10.52 29.79
CA GLN A 100 -15.39 10.47 29.33
C GLN A 100 -15.85 11.80 28.74
N GLN A 101 -15.31 12.92 29.23
CA GLN A 101 -15.59 14.28 28.76
C GLN A 101 -14.67 14.69 27.60
N CYS A 102 -13.99 13.76 26.93
CA CYS A 102 -13.16 14.07 25.79
C CYS A 102 -14.04 14.63 24.65
N GLU A 103 -13.89 15.91 24.34
CA GLU A 103 -14.66 16.56 23.28
C GLU A 103 -14.15 16.22 21.90
N ARG A 104 -12.82 16.01 21.76
CA ARG A 104 -12.18 15.63 20.50
C ARG A 104 -11.09 14.61 20.71
N LEU A 105 -11.24 13.47 20.07
CA LEU A 105 -10.23 12.41 20.05
C LEU A 105 -9.50 12.38 18.69
N ILE A 106 -8.20 12.57 18.72
CA ILE A 106 -7.32 12.46 17.55
C ILE A 106 -6.38 11.28 17.70
N VAL A 107 -6.37 10.39 16.73
CA VAL A 107 -5.41 9.29 16.64
C VAL A 107 -4.28 9.69 15.70
N VAL A 108 -3.04 9.48 16.13
CA VAL A 108 -1.84 9.69 15.31
C VAL A 108 -0.95 8.44 15.38
N GLY A 109 -0.03 8.29 14.44
CA GLY A 109 1.00 7.26 14.56
C GLY A 109 1.31 6.52 13.27
N ASN A 110 2.18 5.51 13.43
CA ASN A 110 2.55 4.57 12.38
C ASN A 110 2.38 3.13 12.93
N PRO A 111 1.15 2.62 13.02
CA PRO A 111 0.88 1.30 13.57
C PRO A 111 1.51 0.20 12.71
N PRO A 112 1.87 -0.95 13.29
CA PRO A 112 2.42 -2.07 12.53
C PRO A 112 1.45 -2.58 11.47
N TYR A 113 1.96 -2.86 10.25
CA TYR A 113 1.19 -3.35 9.10
C TYR A 113 1.80 -4.61 8.48
N ASN A 114 1.95 -5.65 9.30
CA ASN A 114 2.45 -6.95 8.84
C ASN A 114 1.31 -7.86 8.37
N ASP A 115 1.41 -8.38 7.13
CA ASP A 115 0.58 -9.48 6.67
C ASP A 115 1.04 -10.80 7.30
N LYS A 116 0.11 -11.57 7.88
CA LYS A 116 0.36 -12.95 8.41
C LYS A 116 1.15 -13.83 7.43
N THR A 117 0.95 -13.67 6.11
CA THR A 117 1.71 -14.41 5.10
C THR A 117 3.19 -14.04 5.08
N SER A 118 3.54 -12.79 5.40
CA SER A 118 4.92 -12.33 5.52
C SER A 118 5.61 -13.00 6.70
N LEU A 119 4.94 -13.09 7.84
CA LEU A 119 5.44 -13.76 9.05
C LEU A 119 5.69 -15.26 8.79
N ILE A 120 4.76 -15.97 8.15
CA ILE A 120 4.90 -17.38 7.79
C ILE A 120 6.10 -17.58 6.84
N ARG A 121 6.28 -16.71 5.85
CA ARG A 121 7.37 -16.79 4.88
C ARG A 121 8.74 -16.62 5.55
N HIS A 122 8.82 -15.83 6.61
CA HIS A 122 10.05 -15.61 7.38
C HIS A 122 10.25 -16.63 8.51
N LYS A 123 9.43 -17.71 8.58
CA LYS A 123 9.48 -18.77 9.61
C LYS A 123 9.37 -18.25 11.04
N ILE A 124 8.65 -17.15 11.23
CA ILE A 124 8.42 -16.58 12.55
C ILE A 124 7.25 -17.29 13.17
N LYS A 125 7.46 -17.86 14.35
CA LYS A 125 6.36 -18.36 15.18
C LYS A 125 5.43 -17.19 15.47
N HIS A 126 4.14 -17.34 15.16
CA HIS A 126 3.12 -16.39 15.58
C HIS A 126 3.25 -16.17 17.09
N ALA A 127 3.56 -14.95 17.52
CA ALA A 127 3.05 -14.51 18.80
C ALA A 127 1.53 -14.47 18.61
N GLU A 128 0.79 -15.29 19.33
CA GLU A 128 -0.67 -15.20 19.42
C GLU A 128 -0.96 -13.87 20.13
N PHE A 129 -1.18 -12.83 19.34
CA PHE A 129 -1.70 -11.59 19.87
C PHE A 129 -3.19 -11.80 20.12
N ASP A 130 -3.60 -11.58 21.35
CA ASP A 130 -5.01 -11.48 21.70
C ASP A 130 -5.59 -10.25 20.98
N VAL A 131 -6.56 -10.46 20.09
CA VAL A 131 -7.21 -9.44 19.27
C VAL A 131 -8.71 -9.61 19.39
N ASP A 132 -9.42 -8.52 19.68
CA ASP A 132 -10.89 -8.54 19.69
C ASP A 132 -11.43 -9.12 18.38
N GLU A 133 -12.44 -9.99 18.45
CA GLU A 133 -12.97 -10.75 17.30
C GLU A 133 -13.39 -9.83 16.14
N ASP A 134 -14.01 -8.69 16.44
CA ASP A 134 -14.44 -7.67 15.49
C ASP A 134 -13.28 -6.93 14.82
N LEU A 135 -12.08 -6.97 15.39
CA LEU A 135 -10.87 -6.34 14.85
C LEU A 135 -10.02 -7.29 14.03
N VAL A 136 -10.24 -8.61 14.11
CA VAL A 136 -9.39 -9.61 13.44
C VAL A 136 -9.32 -9.36 11.94
N SER A 137 -8.10 -9.17 11.44
CA SER A 137 -7.80 -9.07 10.02
C SER A 137 -6.53 -9.88 9.68
N ARG A 138 -6.35 -10.15 8.38
CA ARG A 138 -5.10 -10.73 7.88
C ARG A 138 -3.90 -9.80 8.05
N ASP A 139 -4.14 -8.49 8.04
CA ASP A 139 -3.14 -7.43 8.13
C ASP A 139 -3.39 -6.60 9.40
N LEU A 140 -2.37 -6.48 10.26
CA LEU A 140 -2.49 -5.77 11.54
C LEU A 140 -2.88 -4.30 11.37
N GLY A 141 -2.39 -3.62 10.35
CA GLY A 141 -2.74 -2.22 10.13
C GLY A 141 -4.23 -2.03 9.83
N ILE A 142 -4.88 -3.00 9.19
CA ILE A 142 -6.34 -3.00 9.03
C ILE A 142 -7.04 -3.19 10.38
N SER A 143 -6.51 -4.06 11.26
CA SER A 143 -7.02 -4.22 12.62
C SER A 143 -6.90 -2.93 13.44
N PHE A 144 -5.79 -2.19 13.29
CA PHE A 144 -5.63 -0.87 13.91
C PHE A 144 -6.65 0.15 13.39
N LEU A 145 -6.89 0.24 12.10
CA LEU A 145 -7.92 1.15 11.55
C LEU A 145 -9.32 0.80 12.10
N ARG A 146 -9.64 -0.48 12.25
CA ARG A 146 -10.88 -0.93 12.90
C ARG A 146 -10.93 -0.53 14.38
N SER A 147 -9.81 -0.64 15.12
CA SER A 147 -9.77 -0.22 16.53
C SER A 147 -10.02 1.29 16.67
N TYR A 148 -9.52 2.11 15.77
CA TYR A 148 -9.79 3.55 15.75
C TYR A 148 -11.28 3.87 15.49
N ASN A 149 -11.91 3.08 14.63
CA ASN A 149 -13.35 3.15 14.42
C ASN A 149 -14.13 2.78 15.70
N LYS A 150 -13.68 1.75 16.44
CA LYS A 150 -14.29 1.33 17.72
C LYS A 150 -14.12 2.38 18.82
N LEU A 151 -13.00 3.13 18.81
CA LEU A 151 -12.75 4.25 19.73
C LEU A 151 -13.56 5.50 19.35
N GLU A 152 -14.19 5.50 18.18
CA GLU A 152 -14.94 6.65 17.67
C GLU A 152 -14.11 7.94 17.64
N ALA A 153 -12.87 7.84 17.13
CA ALA A 153 -11.99 9.00 16.97
C ALA A 153 -12.61 10.05 16.02
N ASP A 154 -12.48 11.33 16.34
CA ASP A 154 -12.97 12.40 15.45
C ASP A 154 -12.07 12.58 14.24
N PHE A 155 -10.77 12.46 14.47
CA PHE A 155 -9.75 12.53 13.42
C PHE A 155 -8.71 11.41 13.58
N ILE A 156 -8.21 10.91 12.46
CA ILE A 156 -7.18 9.88 12.41
C ILE A 156 -6.14 10.31 11.39
N CYS A 157 -4.89 10.52 11.84
CA CYS A 157 -3.76 10.81 10.97
C CYS A 157 -2.68 9.77 11.16
N VAL A 158 -2.66 8.77 10.28
CA VAL A 158 -1.79 7.60 10.43
C VAL A 158 -1.10 7.22 9.14
N LEU A 159 0.06 6.57 9.27
CA LEU A 159 0.76 5.97 8.15
C LEU A 159 0.24 4.54 7.95
N HIS A 160 0.02 4.19 6.68
CA HIS A 160 -0.29 2.80 6.31
C HIS A 160 -0.01 2.55 4.81
N PRO A 161 0.10 1.29 4.35
CA PRO A 161 0.24 0.98 2.94
C PRO A 161 -0.91 1.56 2.10
N LEU A 162 -0.57 2.21 0.98
CA LEU A 162 -1.57 2.73 0.04
C LEU A 162 -2.51 1.63 -0.47
N SER A 163 -2.02 0.39 -0.51
CA SER A 163 -2.80 -0.79 -0.91
C SER A 163 -4.08 -1.03 -0.12
N TYR A 164 -4.21 -0.49 1.11
CA TYR A 164 -5.44 -0.61 1.89
C TYR A 164 -6.61 0.12 1.23
N LEU A 165 -6.33 1.25 0.60
CA LEU A 165 -7.32 2.07 -0.08
C LEU A 165 -7.54 1.66 -1.53
N ILE A 166 -6.46 1.45 -2.29
CA ILE A 166 -6.55 1.30 -3.75
C ILE A 166 -6.77 -0.14 -4.24
N LYS A 167 -6.57 -1.16 -3.40
CA LYS A 167 -6.91 -2.54 -3.76
C LYS A 167 -8.32 -2.88 -3.30
N PRO A 168 -9.24 -3.24 -4.21
CA PRO A 168 -10.64 -3.52 -3.87
C PRO A 168 -10.82 -4.56 -2.75
N ALA A 169 -9.96 -5.61 -2.75
CA ALA A 169 -10.02 -6.66 -1.73
C ALA A 169 -9.65 -6.15 -0.32
N ASN A 170 -8.69 -5.22 -0.22
CA ASN A 170 -8.29 -4.61 1.05
C ASN A 170 -9.32 -3.56 1.48
N PHE A 171 -9.75 -2.71 0.56
CA PHE A 171 -10.77 -1.69 0.83
C PHE A 171 -12.08 -2.32 1.37
N LYS A 172 -12.46 -3.48 0.82
CA LYS A 172 -13.63 -4.24 1.32
C LYS A 172 -13.49 -4.64 2.79
N GLN A 173 -12.27 -4.89 3.28
CA GLN A 173 -12.03 -5.20 4.70
C GLN A 173 -12.20 -3.97 5.61
N LEU A 174 -12.17 -2.77 5.05
CA LEU A 174 -12.39 -1.49 5.75
C LEU A 174 -13.85 -1.02 5.65
N LYS A 175 -14.82 -1.89 5.31
CA LYS A 175 -16.23 -1.52 5.05
C LYS A 175 -16.84 -0.70 6.19
N GLU A 176 -16.65 -1.11 7.45
CA GLU A 176 -17.20 -0.41 8.62
C GLU A 176 -16.44 0.90 8.89
N PHE A 177 -15.12 0.88 8.77
CA PHE A 177 -14.30 2.08 8.84
C PHE A 177 -14.72 3.11 7.78
N ALA A 178 -14.86 2.68 6.52
CA ALA A 178 -15.28 3.52 5.41
C ALA A 178 -16.74 4.02 5.52
N ALA A 179 -17.57 3.41 6.37
CA ALA A 179 -18.93 3.89 6.67
C ALA A 179 -18.92 5.09 7.62
N ASN A 180 -17.88 5.22 8.44
CA ASN A 180 -17.79 6.22 9.51
C ASN A 180 -16.69 7.27 9.29
N TYR A 181 -15.81 7.07 8.30
CA TYR A 181 -14.68 7.97 8.04
C TYR A 181 -14.56 8.29 6.56
N LYS A 182 -14.07 9.50 6.30
CA LYS A 182 -13.72 9.98 4.97
C LYS A 182 -12.25 10.39 4.95
N LEU A 183 -11.52 9.99 3.91
CA LEU A 183 -10.18 10.51 3.63
C LEU A 183 -10.29 11.99 3.23
N VAL A 184 -9.69 12.87 4.01
CA VAL A 184 -9.68 14.32 3.78
C VAL A 184 -8.44 14.76 3.05
N ASP A 185 -7.29 14.19 3.45
CA ASP A 185 -6.01 14.47 2.81
C ASP A 185 -5.11 13.23 2.82
N GLY A 186 -4.09 13.19 1.95
CA GLY A 186 -3.19 12.06 1.85
C GLY A 186 -1.91 12.39 1.10
N LEU A 187 -0.77 12.18 1.76
CA LEU A 187 0.57 12.34 1.18
C LEU A 187 1.21 10.97 0.95
N LEU A 188 1.59 10.69 -0.29
CA LEU A 188 2.29 9.45 -0.66
C LEU A 188 3.79 9.60 -0.41
N ILE A 189 4.35 8.61 0.28
CA ILE A 189 5.77 8.49 0.59
C ILE A 189 6.27 7.10 0.23
N SER A 190 7.56 6.96 0.00
CA SER A 190 8.17 5.68 -0.31
C SER A 190 8.53 4.91 0.95
N SER A 191 8.23 3.62 1.02
CA SER A 191 8.76 2.77 2.10
C SER A 191 10.29 2.71 2.11
N GLY A 192 10.94 2.99 0.97
CA GLY A 192 12.41 3.06 0.87
C GLY A 192 13.05 4.20 1.66
N GLU A 193 12.26 5.20 2.09
CA GLU A 193 12.73 6.28 2.94
C GLU A 193 12.81 5.90 4.43
N PHE A 194 12.33 4.72 4.78
CA PHE A 194 12.49 4.17 6.14
C PHE A 194 13.80 3.37 6.19
N PRO A 195 14.72 3.69 7.12
CA PRO A 195 16.07 3.11 7.16
C PRO A 195 16.10 1.58 7.17
N GLU A 196 15.12 0.96 7.83
CA GLU A 196 15.05 -0.49 7.97
C GLU A 196 14.49 -1.21 6.74
N SER A 197 13.79 -0.50 5.83
CA SER A 197 13.20 -1.09 4.63
C SER A 197 14.03 -0.91 3.37
N ALA A 198 15.19 -0.27 3.45
CA ALA A 198 16.05 0.07 2.30
C ALA A 198 16.51 -1.12 1.45
N LYS A 199 16.43 -2.35 1.96
CA LYS A 199 16.77 -3.60 1.24
C LYS A 199 15.59 -4.25 0.50
N LEU A 200 14.38 -3.73 0.68
CA LEU A 200 13.16 -4.27 0.07
C LEU A 200 12.78 -3.46 -1.18
N THR A 201 12.00 -4.06 -2.07
CA THR A 201 11.38 -3.31 -3.16
C THR A 201 10.46 -2.23 -2.56
N PRO A 202 10.71 -0.94 -2.83
CA PRO A 202 9.90 0.13 -2.28
C PRO A 202 8.42 -0.03 -2.65
N PHE A 203 7.54 0.26 -1.69
CA PHE A 203 6.10 0.31 -1.92
C PHE A 203 5.52 1.62 -1.38
N PRO A 204 4.38 2.07 -1.91
CA PRO A 204 3.77 3.32 -1.48
C PRO A 204 3.13 3.18 -0.11
N ILE A 205 3.48 4.10 0.78
CA ILE A 205 2.83 4.37 2.06
C ILE A 205 2.09 5.70 1.92
N ILE A 206 0.98 5.83 2.59
CA ILE A 206 0.25 7.09 2.70
C ILE A 206 0.29 7.60 4.14
N ILE A 207 0.60 8.89 4.32
CA ILE A 207 0.21 9.63 5.51
C ILE A 207 -1.24 10.03 5.26
N ALA A 208 -2.17 9.32 5.88
CA ALA A 208 -3.59 9.44 5.61
C ALA A 208 -4.28 10.23 6.73
N PHE A 209 -4.97 11.29 6.36
CA PHE A 209 -5.79 12.07 7.26
C PHE A 209 -7.26 11.80 7.02
N TYR A 210 -7.91 11.17 7.99
CA TYR A 210 -9.31 10.85 7.98
C TYR A 210 -10.07 11.71 8.98
N GLN A 211 -11.27 12.08 8.61
CA GLN A 211 -12.26 12.73 9.48
C GLN A 211 -13.47 11.83 9.64
N ARG A 212 -14.04 11.77 10.84
CA ARG A 212 -15.32 11.09 11.07
C ARG A 212 -16.40 11.79 10.25
N ASP A 213 -17.13 11.01 9.45
CA ASP A 213 -18.17 11.50 8.55
C ASP A 213 -19.30 10.46 8.49
N THR A 214 -20.53 10.91 8.45
CA THR A 214 -21.70 10.05 8.26
C THR A 214 -21.91 9.65 6.80
N LYS A 215 -21.23 10.32 5.87
CA LYS A 215 -21.25 9.99 4.44
C LYS A 215 -20.20 8.94 4.16
N ARG A 216 -20.66 7.75 3.83
CA ARG A 216 -19.82 6.61 3.51
C ARG A 216 -18.77 6.95 2.45
N MET A 217 -17.52 6.54 2.69
CA MET A 217 -16.44 6.58 1.73
C MET A 217 -16.54 5.38 0.77
N GLU A 218 -16.98 5.62 -0.46
CA GLU A 218 -17.09 4.60 -1.50
C GLU A 218 -15.75 4.39 -2.22
N TYR A 219 -15.56 3.22 -2.83
CA TYR A 219 -14.34 2.93 -3.58
C TYR A 219 -14.14 3.86 -4.79
N SER A 220 -15.24 4.32 -5.41
CA SER A 220 -15.22 5.33 -6.47
C SER A 220 -14.63 6.65 -6.01
N PHE A 221 -14.88 7.05 -4.76
CA PHE A 221 -14.27 8.24 -4.15
C PHE A 221 -12.74 8.06 -4.07
N ILE A 222 -12.24 6.90 -3.62
CA ILE A 222 -10.79 6.64 -3.56
C ILE A 222 -10.17 6.67 -4.96
N ARG A 223 -10.86 6.15 -5.96
CA ARG A 223 -10.36 6.19 -7.35
C ARG A 223 -10.23 7.60 -7.90
N SER A 224 -11.08 8.53 -7.49
CA SER A 224 -11.04 9.94 -7.89
C SER A 224 -10.24 10.83 -6.93
N PHE A 225 -9.75 10.27 -5.82
CA PHE A 225 -9.01 11.05 -4.84
C PHE A 225 -7.65 11.50 -5.38
N SER A 226 -7.32 12.78 -5.15
CA SER A 226 -6.08 13.42 -5.60
C SER A 226 -5.01 13.32 -4.50
N PHE A 227 -4.26 12.22 -4.48
CA PHE A 227 -3.17 12.00 -3.54
C PHE A 227 -2.01 12.97 -3.77
N LYS A 228 -1.50 13.56 -2.71
CA LYS A 228 -0.31 14.43 -2.75
C LYS A 228 0.98 13.62 -2.93
N ILE A 229 1.93 14.14 -3.72
CA ILE A 229 3.28 13.62 -3.86
C ILE A 229 4.22 14.83 -3.76
N GLY A 230 4.91 14.97 -2.63
CA GLY A 230 5.65 16.18 -2.35
C GLY A 230 4.75 17.42 -2.37
N GLU A 231 5.25 18.54 -2.91
CA GLU A 231 4.51 19.81 -2.87
C GLU A 231 3.60 20.02 -4.09
N ASN A 232 4.06 19.66 -5.28
CA ASN A 232 3.42 20.09 -6.54
C ASN A 232 2.80 18.97 -7.35
N LEU A 233 3.12 17.70 -7.09
CA LEU A 233 2.62 16.59 -7.87
C LEU A 233 1.39 15.97 -7.19
N ARG A 234 0.45 15.54 -8.00
CA ARG A 234 -0.77 14.82 -7.58
C ARG A 234 -0.91 13.55 -8.39
N PHE A 235 -1.38 12.50 -7.74
CA PHE A 235 -1.69 11.22 -8.34
C PHE A 235 -3.15 10.87 -8.13
N CYS A 236 -3.85 10.48 -9.19
CA CYS A 236 -5.24 10.03 -9.15
C CYS A 236 -5.35 8.72 -9.95
N LEU A 237 -6.02 7.73 -9.38
CA LEU A 237 -6.19 6.44 -10.07
C LEU A 237 -7.05 6.56 -11.34
N ASN A 238 -7.99 7.47 -11.37
CA ASN A 238 -8.85 7.69 -12.53
C ASN A 238 -8.17 8.40 -13.71
N ASP A 239 -6.93 8.90 -13.50
CA ASP A 239 -6.13 9.47 -14.59
C ASP A 239 -5.62 8.38 -15.55
N PHE A 240 -5.77 7.08 -15.19
CA PHE A 240 -5.27 5.95 -15.96
C PHE A 240 -6.34 4.88 -16.16
N ASP A 241 -6.31 4.24 -17.34
CA ASP A 241 -6.89 2.93 -17.53
C ASP A 241 -5.91 1.84 -17.09
N TYR A 242 -6.44 0.65 -16.83
CA TYR A 242 -5.65 -0.46 -16.29
C TYR A 242 -5.93 -1.77 -17.03
N ILE A 243 -4.88 -2.57 -17.18
CA ILE A 243 -4.88 -3.84 -17.90
C ILE A 243 -6.00 -4.83 -17.51
N PRO A 244 -6.50 -4.89 -16.26
CA PRO A 244 -7.62 -5.77 -15.92
C PRO A 244 -8.94 -5.48 -16.66
N GLY A 245 -9.07 -4.31 -17.25
CA GLY A 245 -10.19 -3.98 -18.14
C GLY A 245 -10.15 -4.71 -19.48
N TYR A 246 -9.00 -5.28 -19.85
CA TYR A 246 -8.75 -5.87 -21.16
C TYR A 246 -8.47 -7.38 -21.11
N ILE A 247 -7.76 -7.86 -20.07
CA ILE A 247 -7.36 -9.25 -19.90
C ILE A 247 -7.52 -9.74 -18.45
N ARG A 248 -7.58 -11.06 -18.30
CA ARG A 248 -7.64 -11.70 -16.97
C ARG A 248 -6.28 -11.62 -16.26
N LYS A 249 -6.32 -11.30 -14.96
CA LYS A 249 -5.15 -11.23 -14.07
C LYS A 249 -4.84 -12.53 -13.35
N TYR A 250 -5.84 -13.38 -13.21
CA TYR A 250 -5.80 -14.59 -12.38
C TYR A 250 -6.27 -15.81 -13.16
N PRO A 251 -5.79 -17.00 -12.81
CA PRO A 251 -6.31 -18.25 -13.34
C PRO A 251 -7.83 -18.35 -13.17
N SER A 252 -8.49 -19.04 -14.11
CA SER A 252 -9.90 -19.39 -13.94
C SER A 252 -10.07 -20.31 -12.73
N LYS A 253 -11.12 -20.09 -11.96
CA LYS A 253 -11.51 -21.02 -10.88
C LYS A 253 -12.16 -22.28 -11.42
N GLN A 254 -12.69 -22.24 -12.64
CA GLN A 254 -13.27 -23.40 -13.32
C GLN A 254 -12.15 -24.17 -14.01
N GLN A 255 -12.04 -25.45 -13.68
CA GLN A 255 -11.18 -26.38 -14.41
C GLN A 255 -11.79 -26.62 -15.79
N GLN A 256 -11.13 -26.14 -16.82
CA GLN A 256 -11.48 -26.44 -18.22
C GLN A 256 -10.34 -27.26 -18.84
N PRO A 257 -10.64 -28.13 -19.81
CA PRO A 257 -9.59 -28.79 -20.59
C PRO A 257 -8.66 -27.72 -21.20
N ILE A 258 -7.37 -27.97 -21.11
CA ILE A 258 -6.35 -27.08 -21.66
C ILE A 258 -5.97 -27.61 -23.03
N PRO A 259 -6.23 -26.87 -24.14
CA PRO A 259 -5.80 -27.27 -25.47
C PRO A 259 -4.27 -27.40 -25.56
N ASP A 260 -3.78 -28.33 -26.37
CA ASP A 260 -2.33 -28.65 -26.51
C ASP A 260 -1.49 -27.45 -27.00
N ASP A 261 -2.09 -26.52 -27.76
CA ASP A 261 -1.43 -25.33 -28.30
C ASP A 261 -1.64 -24.06 -27.44
N SER A 262 -2.02 -24.25 -26.16
CA SER A 262 -2.29 -23.17 -25.25
C SER A 262 -1.01 -22.40 -24.87
N LEU A 263 -1.15 -21.08 -24.77
CA LEU A 263 -0.13 -20.20 -24.23
C LEU A 263 -0.46 -19.83 -22.80
N PHE A 264 0.58 -19.67 -22.00
CA PHE A 264 0.44 -19.40 -20.57
C PHE A 264 1.12 -18.11 -20.15
N PHE A 265 0.47 -17.39 -19.24
CA PHE A 265 1.02 -16.20 -18.62
C PHE A 265 0.97 -16.32 -17.10
N TRP A 266 1.97 -15.80 -16.41
CA TRP A 266 2.00 -15.85 -14.95
C TRP A 266 0.96 -14.91 -14.35
N THR A 267 0.33 -15.31 -13.24
CA THR A 267 -0.66 -14.49 -12.53
C THR A 267 -0.14 -13.08 -12.24
N MET A 268 -0.95 -12.08 -12.48
CA MET A 268 -0.63 -10.67 -12.29
C MET A 268 -1.31 -10.15 -11.03
N ARG A 269 -0.56 -9.56 -10.10
CA ARG A 269 -1.12 -8.96 -8.88
C ARG A 269 -1.11 -7.44 -8.96
N ASP A 270 0.09 -6.86 -8.86
CA ASP A 270 0.37 -5.44 -8.96
C ASP A 270 1.76 -5.24 -9.57
N ILE A 271 2.15 -3.99 -9.82
CA ILE A 271 3.44 -3.63 -10.43
C ILE A 271 4.62 -4.18 -9.61
N ASN A 272 4.59 -4.10 -8.28
CA ASN A 272 5.66 -4.64 -7.44
C ASN A 272 5.74 -6.18 -7.49
N ALA A 273 4.63 -6.86 -7.65
CA ALA A 273 4.63 -8.31 -7.89
C ALA A 273 5.13 -8.64 -9.30
N LEU A 274 4.72 -7.87 -10.31
CA LEU A 274 5.16 -8.04 -11.70
C LEU A 274 6.69 -7.93 -11.81
N ARG A 275 7.33 -7.03 -11.07
CA ARG A 275 8.79 -6.89 -11.03
C ARG A 275 9.49 -8.22 -10.72
N ARG A 276 8.92 -9.05 -9.84
CA ARG A 276 9.51 -10.31 -9.36
C ARG A 276 9.02 -11.54 -10.12
N ASN A 277 7.85 -11.47 -10.75
CA ASN A 277 7.21 -12.61 -11.40
C ASN A 277 7.70 -12.79 -12.84
N ARG A 278 7.53 -14.01 -13.37
CA ARG A 278 7.65 -14.27 -14.82
C ARG A 278 6.49 -13.61 -15.55
N THR A 279 6.55 -13.60 -16.88
CA THR A 279 5.47 -13.18 -17.79
C THR A 279 4.98 -14.40 -18.56
N PHE A 280 5.42 -14.60 -19.79
CA PHE A 280 5.14 -15.83 -20.52
C PHE A 280 5.90 -17.02 -19.90
N VAL A 281 5.24 -18.15 -19.82
CA VAL A 281 5.77 -19.41 -19.31
C VAL A 281 5.38 -20.57 -20.21
N ASN A 282 6.21 -21.61 -20.25
CA ASN A 282 5.98 -22.76 -21.12
C ASN A 282 5.00 -23.78 -20.50
N ASP A 283 4.97 -23.85 -19.16
CA ASP A 283 4.25 -24.90 -18.46
C ASP A 283 3.04 -24.33 -17.72
N TYR A 284 1.97 -25.12 -17.72
CA TYR A 284 0.80 -24.85 -16.91
C TYR A 284 1.06 -25.11 -15.42
N SER A 285 0.49 -24.28 -14.58
CA SER A 285 0.47 -24.45 -13.13
C SER A 285 -0.76 -23.76 -12.53
N SER A 286 -1.03 -23.97 -11.25
CA SER A 286 -2.11 -23.27 -10.52
C SER A 286 -1.97 -21.74 -10.48
N ASN A 287 -0.80 -21.22 -10.82
CA ASN A 287 -0.51 -19.78 -10.87
C ASN A 287 -0.48 -19.23 -12.29
N THR A 288 -0.86 -20.00 -13.30
CA THR A 288 -0.83 -19.57 -14.70
C THR A 288 -2.22 -19.30 -15.27
N ILE A 289 -2.28 -18.31 -16.10
CA ILE A 289 -3.45 -17.91 -16.88
C ILE A 289 -3.31 -18.59 -18.23
N VAL A 290 -4.33 -19.30 -18.68
CA VAL A 290 -4.46 -19.74 -20.08
C VAL A 290 -4.83 -18.51 -20.90
N ILE A 291 -3.98 -18.15 -21.87
CA ILE A 291 -4.14 -16.95 -22.69
C ILE A 291 -5.27 -17.16 -23.71
N ASP A 292 -6.21 -16.22 -23.71
CA ASP A 292 -7.10 -16.05 -24.87
C ASP A 292 -6.27 -15.46 -26.02
N LYS A 293 -6.09 -16.25 -27.11
CA LYS A 293 -5.25 -15.85 -28.26
C LYS A 293 -5.72 -14.55 -28.91
N SER A 294 -7.01 -14.22 -28.84
CA SER A 294 -7.54 -12.93 -29.32
C SER A 294 -7.06 -11.72 -28.50
N LYS A 295 -6.47 -11.96 -27.34
CA LYS A 295 -5.95 -10.95 -26.40
C LYS A 295 -4.42 -11.02 -26.23
N LEU A 296 -3.73 -11.83 -27.05
CA LEU A 296 -2.30 -12.10 -26.90
C LEU A 296 -1.45 -10.83 -26.94
N ASP A 297 -1.84 -9.83 -27.71
CA ASP A 297 -1.18 -8.53 -27.80
C ASP A 297 -1.17 -7.76 -26.48
N TYR A 298 -2.23 -7.84 -25.66
CA TYR A 298 -2.26 -7.23 -24.33
C TYR A 298 -1.34 -7.95 -23.33
N TYR A 299 -1.14 -9.27 -23.48
CA TYR A 299 -0.14 -9.98 -22.68
C TYR A 299 1.28 -9.61 -23.12
N ALA A 300 1.52 -9.38 -24.42
CA ALA A 300 2.78 -8.82 -24.92
C ALA A 300 3.02 -7.40 -24.34
N TYR A 301 1.97 -6.59 -24.25
CA TYR A 301 2.04 -5.28 -23.58
C TYR A 301 2.56 -5.41 -22.14
N VAL A 302 1.98 -6.30 -21.33
CA VAL A 302 2.40 -6.49 -19.93
C VAL A 302 3.83 -7.01 -19.84
N ASP A 303 4.25 -7.86 -20.78
CA ASP A 303 5.61 -8.39 -20.84
C ASP A 303 6.65 -7.29 -21.09
N VAL A 304 6.38 -6.39 -22.03
CA VAL A 304 7.22 -5.22 -22.30
C VAL A 304 7.16 -4.24 -21.14
N PHE A 305 5.97 -4.00 -20.58
CA PHE A 305 5.78 -3.11 -19.44
C PHE A 305 6.66 -3.54 -18.25
N LYS A 306 6.77 -4.84 -17.99
CA LYS A 306 7.65 -5.37 -16.95
C LYS A 306 9.12 -4.95 -17.13
N ARG A 307 9.62 -4.94 -18.37
CA ARG A 307 11.00 -4.53 -18.65
C ARG A 307 11.24 -3.03 -18.55
N ASN A 308 10.17 -2.23 -18.45
CA ASN A 308 10.20 -0.78 -18.37
C ASN A 308 9.75 -0.23 -17.00
N LEU A 309 9.74 -1.07 -15.95
CA LEU A 309 9.26 -0.69 -14.62
C LEU A 309 10.11 0.40 -13.93
N ASP A 310 11.35 0.59 -14.37
CA ASP A 310 12.23 1.62 -13.81
C ASP A 310 11.83 3.04 -14.25
N ARG A 311 10.94 3.16 -15.23
CA ARG A 311 10.33 4.43 -15.66
C ARG A 311 9.18 4.89 -14.77
N LEU A 312 8.73 4.02 -13.83
CA LEU A 312 7.60 4.31 -12.96
C LEU A 312 8.06 4.74 -11.58
N PRO A 313 7.50 5.81 -11.04
CA PRO A 313 7.75 6.18 -9.66
C PRO A 313 7.11 5.18 -8.67
N PHE A 314 7.59 5.20 -7.44
CA PHE A 314 7.25 4.23 -6.38
C PHE A 314 5.75 4.09 -6.12
N TYR A 315 4.97 5.15 -6.30
CA TYR A 315 3.54 5.15 -5.95
C TYR A 315 2.67 4.32 -6.91
N PHE A 316 3.16 3.95 -8.09
CA PHE A 316 2.51 2.95 -8.94
C PHE A 316 2.67 1.52 -8.43
N GLY A 317 3.57 1.25 -7.49
CA GLY A 317 3.95 -0.10 -7.07
C GLY A 317 2.80 -1.00 -6.63
N ASN A 318 1.75 -0.45 -6.05
CA ASN A 318 0.55 -1.20 -5.65
C ASN A 318 -0.60 -1.14 -6.67
N CYS A 319 -0.44 -0.39 -7.77
CA CYS A 319 -1.42 -0.32 -8.85
C CYS A 319 -1.36 -1.56 -9.75
N ASP A 320 -2.42 -1.76 -10.52
CA ASP A 320 -2.38 -2.59 -11.71
C ASP A 320 -1.55 -1.90 -12.79
N VAL A 321 -1.17 -2.64 -13.82
CA VAL A 321 -0.44 -2.09 -14.97
C VAL A 321 -1.33 -1.06 -15.68
N PRO A 322 -0.93 0.22 -15.74
CA PRO A 322 -1.68 1.23 -16.47
C PRO A 322 -1.52 1.02 -17.98
N ILE A 323 -2.50 1.47 -18.75
CA ILE A 323 -2.52 1.42 -20.21
C ILE A 323 -3.28 2.62 -20.77
N ASP A 324 -2.80 3.15 -21.87
CA ASP A 324 -3.60 3.92 -22.83
C ASP A 324 -3.86 3.01 -24.03
N ASP A 325 -5.09 2.51 -24.16
CA ASP A 325 -5.47 1.52 -25.17
C ASP A 325 -5.39 2.10 -26.60
N ALA A 326 -5.72 3.38 -26.76
CA ALA A 326 -5.66 4.03 -28.06
C ALA A 326 -4.21 4.19 -28.53
N LEU A 327 -3.35 4.67 -27.66
CA LEU A 327 -1.91 4.80 -27.92
C LEU A 327 -1.25 3.42 -28.09
N PHE A 328 -1.64 2.43 -27.29
CA PHE A 328 -1.16 1.06 -27.43
C PHE A 328 -1.50 0.47 -28.79
N LYS A 329 -2.72 0.61 -29.27
CA LYS A 329 -3.14 0.10 -30.58
C LYS A 329 -2.31 0.68 -31.73
N GLN A 330 -1.91 1.95 -31.66
CA GLN A 330 -1.03 2.60 -32.62
C GLN A 330 0.42 2.08 -32.56
N SER A 331 0.86 1.68 -31.36
CA SER A 331 2.23 1.25 -31.07
C SER A 331 2.40 -0.27 -30.99
N LYS A 332 1.34 -1.05 -31.10
CA LYS A 332 1.24 -2.47 -30.82
C LYS A 332 2.36 -3.32 -31.45
N GLN A 333 2.71 -3.05 -32.70
CA GLN A 333 3.77 -3.76 -33.41
C GLN A 333 5.14 -3.70 -32.70
N TYR A 334 5.44 -2.61 -32.00
CA TYR A 334 6.69 -2.45 -31.27
C TYR A 334 6.70 -3.30 -30.00
N PHE A 335 5.57 -3.39 -29.30
CA PHE A 335 5.39 -4.29 -28.15
C PHE A 335 5.51 -5.75 -28.55
N ILE A 336 4.86 -6.16 -29.63
CA ILE A 336 4.94 -7.52 -30.16
C ILE A 336 6.38 -7.83 -30.58
N SER A 337 7.04 -6.94 -31.33
CA SER A 337 8.43 -7.14 -31.77
C SER A 337 9.41 -7.30 -30.60
N ASP A 338 9.27 -6.49 -29.53
CA ASP A 338 10.08 -6.63 -28.35
C ASP A 338 9.80 -7.94 -27.60
N THR A 339 8.53 -8.31 -27.46
CA THR A 339 8.15 -9.59 -26.82
C THR A 339 8.71 -10.80 -27.57
N ILE A 340 8.62 -10.84 -28.88
CA ILE A 340 9.16 -11.95 -29.70
C ILE A 340 10.68 -12.09 -29.49
N ARG A 341 11.43 -10.99 -29.41
CA ARG A 341 12.88 -11.04 -29.14
C ARG A 341 13.24 -11.72 -27.84
N HIS A 342 12.38 -11.60 -26.82
CA HIS A 342 12.59 -12.20 -25.51
C HIS A 342 11.95 -13.60 -25.38
N HIS A 343 10.98 -13.91 -26.24
CA HIS A 343 10.20 -15.15 -26.24
C HIS A 343 10.02 -15.66 -27.67
N LEU A 344 11.10 -16.21 -28.26
CA LEU A 344 11.14 -16.66 -29.67
C LEU A 344 10.02 -17.65 -30.02
N PHE A 345 9.56 -18.47 -29.08
CA PHE A 345 8.47 -19.41 -29.29
C PHE A 345 7.13 -18.74 -29.63
N LEU A 346 6.97 -17.44 -29.34
CA LEU A 346 5.78 -16.67 -29.67
C LEU A 346 5.74 -16.21 -31.14
N GLN A 347 6.85 -16.24 -31.88
CA GLN A 347 6.91 -15.74 -33.25
C GLN A 347 5.84 -16.36 -34.16
N LYS A 348 5.58 -17.66 -34.01
CA LYS A 348 4.54 -18.38 -34.80
C LYS A 348 3.09 -17.91 -34.54
N HIS A 349 2.87 -17.17 -33.46
CA HIS A 349 1.54 -16.67 -33.08
C HIS A 349 1.29 -15.21 -33.48
N PHE A 350 2.36 -14.50 -33.89
CA PHE A 350 2.27 -13.13 -34.37
C PHE A 350 2.72 -13.02 -35.83
N GLN A 351 1.88 -12.41 -36.65
CA GLN A 351 2.18 -12.15 -38.06
C GLN A 351 2.69 -10.71 -38.21
N ILE A 352 3.95 -10.50 -37.81
CA ILE A 352 4.63 -9.21 -38.01
C ILE A 352 6.01 -9.42 -38.58
N ASP A 353 6.45 -8.49 -39.43
CA ASP A 353 7.83 -8.44 -39.87
C ASP A 353 8.77 -7.99 -38.74
N PRO A 354 10.02 -8.46 -38.74
CA PRO A 354 11.02 -8.02 -37.74
C PRO A 354 11.26 -6.51 -37.86
N ILE A 355 11.11 -5.77 -36.76
CA ILE A 355 11.40 -4.34 -36.66
C ILE A 355 12.80 -4.17 -36.09
N GLU A 356 13.59 -3.22 -36.56
CA GLU A 356 14.92 -2.95 -36.02
C GLU A 356 14.85 -2.62 -34.52
N LYS A 357 15.76 -3.19 -33.72
CA LYS A 357 15.77 -3.05 -32.27
C LYS A 357 15.78 -1.59 -31.81
N LYS A 358 16.65 -0.76 -32.42
CA LYS A 358 16.78 0.66 -32.08
C LYS A 358 15.48 1.44 -32.32
N GLN A 359 14.78 1.12 -33.40
CA GLN A 359 13.48 1.72 -33.70
C GLN A 359 12.43 1.34 -32.66
N VAL A 360 12.41 0.06 -32.23
CA VAL A 360 11.50 -0.42 -31.19
C VAL A 360 11.76 0.31 -29.86
N GLU A 361 13.02 0.42 -29.43
CA GLU A 361 13.40 1.11 -28.20
C GLU A 361 12.95 2.57 -28.19
N VAL A 362 13.15 3.29 -29.30
CA VAL A 362 12.70 4.70 -29.44
C VAL A 362 11.18 4.81 -29.33
N LYS A 363 10.45 3.93 -30.01
CA LYS A 363 8.97 3.97 -30.02
C LYS A 363 8.37 3.58 -28.67
N LEU A 364 8.97 2.61 -27.98
CA LEU A 364 8.56 2.27 -26.62
C LEU A 364 8.85 3.41 -25.63
N ASP A 365 10.01 4.09 -25.77
CA ASP A 365 10.33 5.26 -24.95
C ASP A 365 9.29 6.38 -25.12
N MET A 366 8.92 6.68 -26.37
CA MET A 366 7.87 7.66 -26.67
C MET A 366 6.53 7.27 -26.03
N TYR A 367 6.14 5.99 -26.16
CA TYR A 367 4.90 5.47 -25.59
C TYR A 367 4.87 5.68 -24.06
N PHE A 368 5.93 5.27 -23.33
CA PHE A 368 5.95 5.40 -21.87
C PHE A 368 5.98 6.85 -21.41
N LYS A 369 6.65 7.74 -22.14
CA LYS A 369 6.62 9.18 -21.86
C LYS A 369 5.22 9.76 -22.00
N GLU A 370 4.50 9.37 -23.04
CA GLU A 370 3.13 9.83 -23.28
C GLU A 370 2.16 9.24 -22.26
N LEU A 371 2.20 7.91 -22.00
CA LEU A 371 1.38 7.22 -21.01
C LEU A 371 1.53 7.83 -19.62
N LEU A 372 2.75 8.09 -19.18
CA LEU A 372 3.04 8.52 -17.82
C LEU A 372 3.02 10.04 -17.65
N GLY A 373 3.24 10.80 -18.73
CA GLY A 373 3.23 12.26 -18.71
C GLY A 373 4.11 12.82 -17.61
N LYS A 374 3.54 13.65 -16.73
CA LYS A 374 4.22 14.24 -15.56
C LYS A 374 4.72 13.22 -14.53
N HIS A 375 4.33 11.95 -14.63
CA HIS A 375 4.74 10.86 -13.75
C HIS A 375 5.90 10.03 -14.31
N HIS A 376 6.40 10.34 -15.50
CA HIS A 376 7.55 9.63 -16.09
C HIS A 376 8.84 9.97 -15.32
N VAL A 377 9.62 8.95 -14.91
CA VAL A 377 10.91 9.08 -14.21
C VAL A 377 12.06 8.91 -15.17
#